data_518fb661c3014843912b07cb6a0bd172
#
_entry.id   518fb661c3014843912b07cb6a0bd172
#
_cell.length_a   1.000
_cell.length_b   1.000
_cell.length_c   1.000
_cell.angle_alpha   90.00
_cell.angle_beta   90.00
_cell.angle_gamma   90.00
#
_symmetry.space_group_name_H-M   'P 1'
#
loop_
_entity.id
_entity.type
_entity.pdbx_description
1 polymer ?
#
loop_
_entity_poly.entity_id
_entity_poly.type
_entity_poly.pdbx_seq_one_letter_code
_entity_poly.pdbx_strand_id
1 'polypeptide(L)'
;MVKQIFTHKIFLLLLLSLLLMVPVQSIMELNRERQAYRSQAIHSIMASSSGPQRLMGPIIVQPYTRSVTVEQDGKRFVRQEQIYRYLLPEQLDIRANMEVTPRKLGIYQAQVYQTRLSLSGRLPTRQSLLNDATSPLGETAELVAGKPYLSLVLSDARGINSVPELQLGTQRIPFAPGARLGDALAGIHAPIDSLQQQDGTFHLELNLQGMNALDIVPLGKESTLQLAGNWPHPNFIGDFLPGSRTLSPQGFEANWQTSWFASDMETRFNRMMNGGDSNLSTFSVSLVQPVDHYQLNERAAKYALLFIGLTFISFFMFELLKGLRVHPIQYALVGMGLAIFYLVLLALTEHLGFGWAYLVAALASVLLNGFYLSHVLGGPKQGIGFAALLGLVYAILYSLLQAEEIALLLGALLLFATLALIMLLTRKLDWYQVMGQQSVESRPAGHDNDD
;
A
#
# COMPACT_ATOMS: atom_id res chain seq x y z
N MET A 1 -38.78 -41.33 -5.00
CA MET A 1 -37.36 -41.62 -5.21
C MET A 1 -36.63 -40.49 -5.97
N VAL A 2 -37.08 -40.04 -7.15
CA VAL A 2 -36.44 -38.98 -7.95
C VAL A 2 -36.39 -37.61 -7.23
N LYS A 3 -37.47 -37.22 -6.52
CA LYS A 3 -37.58 -35.98 -5.76
C LYS A 3 -36.52 -35.88 -4.64
N GLN A 4 -36.25 -36.96 -3.93
CA GLN A 4 -35.20 -37.00 -2.91
C GLN A 4 -33.81 -36.88 -3.52
N ILE A 5 -33.56 -37.49 -4.68
CA ILE A 5 -32.27 -37.47 -5.36
C ILE A 5 -31.91 -36.04 -5.82
N PHE A 6 -32.87 -35.26 -6.34
CA PHE A 6 -32.65 -33.90 -6.83
C PHE A 6 -32.34 -32.91 -5.69
N THR A 7 -33.14 -32.94 -4.61
CA THR A 7 -32.92 -32.08 -3.45
C THR A 7 -31.61 -32.43 -2.74
N HIS A 8 -31.28 -33.72 -2.61
CA HIS A 8 -30.02 -34.18 -2.08
C HIS A 8 -28.82 -33.72 -2.93
N LYS A 9 -28.99 -33.66 -4.27
CA LYS A 9 -27.94 -33.25 -5.17
C LYS A 9 -27.61 -31.75 -5.03
N ILE A 10 -28.63 -30.88 -4.98
CA ILE A 10 -28.42 -29.44 -4.74
C ILE A 10 -27.76 -29.22 -3.39
N PHE A 11 -28.22 -29.86 -2.34
CA PHE A 11 -27.60 -29.78 -1.02
C PHE A 11 -26.15 -30.25 -1.05
N LEU A 12 -25.87 -31.34 -1.75
CA LEU A 12 -24.52 -31.89 -1.87
C LEU A 12 -23.58 -30.95 -2.67
N LEU A 13 -24.11 -30.30 -3.73
CA LEU A 13 -23.32 -29.28 -4.48
C LEU A 13 -23.00 -28.05 -3.63
N LEU A 14 -23.93 -27.59 -2.80
CA LEU A 14 -23.70 -26.53 -1.84
C LEU A 14 -22.64 -26.93 -0.80
N LEU A 15 -22.78 -28.13 -0.25
CA LEU A 15 -21.81 -28.68 0.70
C LEU A 15 -20.41 -28.81 0.07
N LEU A 16 -20.36 -29.30 -1.17
CA LEU A 16 -19.12 -29.44 -1.92
C LEU A 16 -18.50 -28.08 -2.22
N SER A 17 -19.27 -27.05 -2.58
CA SER A 17 -18.79 -25.70 -2.77
C SER A 17 -18.18 -25.14 -1.48
N LEU A 18 -18.83 -25.40 -0.34
CA LEU A 18 -18.32 -25.01 0.96
C LEU A 18 -17.04 -25.77 1.33
N LEU A 19 -17.00 -27.08 1.07
CA LEU A 19 -15.83 -27.92 1.33
C LEU A 19 -14.61 -27.47 0.51
N LEU A 20 -14.81 -27.04 -0.74
CA LEU A 20 -13.76 -26.53 -1.62
C LEU A 20 -13.19 -25.18 -1.13
N MET A 21 -13.87 -24.49 -0.22
CA MET A 21 -13.28 -23.31 0.41
C MET A 21 -12.12 -23.64 1.34
N VAL A 22 -12.03 -24.88 1.86
CA VAL A 22 -10.89 -25.30 2.71
C VAL A 22 -9.55 -25.21 1.97
N PRO A 23 -9.33 -25.84 0.80
CA PRO A 23 -8.10 -25.68 0.05
C PRO A 23 -7.87 -24.23 -0.41
N VAL A 24 -8.91 -23.48 -0.75
CA VAL A 24 -8.78 -22.06 -1.11
C VAL A 24 -8.29 -21.24 0.08
N GLN A 25 -8.79 -21.49 1.30
CA GLN A 25 -8.31 -20.81 2.50
C GLN A 25 -6.83 -21.16 2.79
N SER A 26 -6.42 -22.41 2.62
CA SER A 26 -5.01 -22.81 2.77
C SER A 26 -4.11 -22.08 1.76
N ILE A 27 -4.59 -21.84 0.53
CA ILE A 27 -3.86 -21.05 -0.47
C ILE A 27 -3.79 -19.57 -0.06
N MET A 28 -4.86 -19.02 0.54
CA MET A 28 -4.83 -17.66 1.10
C MET A 28 -3.82 -17.52 2.24
N GLU A 29 -3.72 -18.52 3.12
CA GLU A 29 -2.71 -18.54 4.18
C GLU A 29 -1.30 -18.59 3.60
N LEU A 30 -1.06 -19.42 2.60
CA LEU A 30 0.21 -19.46 1.87
C LEU A 30 0.55 -18.11 1.23
N ASN A 31 -0.44 -17.42 0.64
CA ASN A 31 -0.24 -16.07 0.09
C ASN A 31 0.17 -15.06 1.18
N ARG A 32 -0.43 -15.13 2.36
CA ARG A 32 -0.05 -14.27 3.51
C ARG A 32 1.36 -14.58 4.01
N GLU A 33 1.72 -15.85 4.08
CA GLU A 33 3.07 -16.27 4.43
C GLU A 33 4.11 -15.71 3.45
N ARG A 34 3.82 -15.76 2.14
CA ARG A 34 4.67 -15.15 1.10
C ARG A 34 4.79 -13.64 1.25
N GLN A 35 3.70 -12.94 1.61
CA GLN A 35 3.74 -11.52 1.94
C GLN A 35 4.62 -11.22 3.18
N ALA A 36 4.57 -12.07 4.20
CA ALA A 36 5.42 -11.94 5.37
C ALA A 36 6.91 -12.12 5.03
N TYR A 37 7.27 -13.11 4.22
CA TYR A 37 8.64 -13.29 3.72
C TYR A 37 9.11 -12.09 2.88
N ARG A 38 8.23 -11.53 2.03
CA ARG A 38 8.53 -10.27 1.31
C ARG A 38 8.85 -9.14 2.28
N SER A 39 8.01 -8.93 3.29
CA SER A 39 8.24 -7.89 4.30
C SER A 39 9.57 -8.09 5.03
N GLN A 40 9.89 -9.33 5.40
CA GLN A 40 11.17 -9.67 6.03
C GLN A 40 12.36 -9.39 5.11
N ALA A 41 12.26 -9.73 3.82
CA ALA A 41 13.30 -9.44 2.84
C ALA A 41 13.50 -7.92 2.67
N ILE A 42 12.41 -7.15 2.61
CA ILE A 42 12.45 -5.69 2.57
C ILE A 42 13.13 -5.13 3.82
N HIS A 43 12.77 -5.61 5.01
CA HIS A 43 13.44 -5.21 6.26
C HIS A 43 14.94 -5.54 6.26
N SER A 44 15.35 -6.68 5.70
CA SER A 44 16.76 -7.04 5.58
C SER A 44 17.53 -6.08 4.65
N ILE A 45 16.90 -5.64 3.54
CA ILE A 45 17.47 -4.62 2.64
C ILE A 45 17.59 -3.28 3.39
N MET A 46 16.55 -2.88 4.17
CA MET A 46 16.58 -1.66 4.99
C MET A 46 17.70 -1.71 6.03
N ALA A 47 17.87 -2.84 6.71
CA ALA A 47 18.90 -3.00 7.73
C ALA A 47 20.33 -2.87 7.14
N SER A 48 20.54 -3.31 5.90
CA SER A 48 21.84 -3.23 5.21
C SER A 48 22.08 -1.93 4.44
N SER A 49 21.08 -1.06 4.34
CA SER A 49 21.12 0.18 3.56
C SER A 49 20.58 1.34 4.39
N SER A 50 19.41 1.85 4.01
CA SER A 50 18.64 2.85 4.75
C SER A 50 17.16 2.66 4.44
N GLY A 51 16.30 3.04 5.39
CA GLY A 51 14.85 2.97 5.23
C GLY A 51 14.25 4.16 4.48
N PRO A 52 12.92 4.35 4.58
CA PRO A 52 12.28 5.58 4.16
C PRO A 52 12.91 6.79 4.83
N GLN A 53 13.17 7.83 4.06
CA GLN A 53 13.82 9.02 4.56
C GLN A 53 12.83 10.15 4.81
N ARG A 54 12.94 10.76 6.00
CA ARG A 54 12.31 12.02 6.30
C ARG A 54 13.42 13.05 6.58
N LEU A 55 13.42 14.14 5.83
CA LEU A 55 14.33 15.25 5.98
C LEU A 55 13.60 16.40 6.68
N MET A 56 14.17 16.92 7.76
CA MET A 56 13.67 18.07 8.49
C MET A 56 14.83 19.04 8.78
N GLY A 57 14.70 20.26 8.31
CA GLY A 57 15.72 21.29 8.44
C GLY A 57 15.97 22.07 7.14
N PRO A 58 16.93 22.99 7.16
CA PRO A 58 17.84 23.35 8.27
C PRO A 58 17.13 24.08 9.41
N ILE A 59 17.59 23.88 10.65
CA ILE A 59 17.08 24.51 11.86
C ILE A 59 18.25 25.14 12.59
N ILE A 60 18.18 26.43 12.92
CA ILE A 60 19.16 27.02 13.82
C ILE A 60 18.77 26.72 15.26
N VAL A 61 19.68 26.18 16.01
CA VAL A 61 19.53 25.90 17.43
C VAL A 61 20.45 26.83 18.23
N GLN A 62 19.86 27.64 19.08
CA GLN A 62 20.58 28.52 20.00
C GLN A 62 20.43 27.97 21.43
N PRO A 63 21.47 27.33 22.00
CA PRO A 63 21.44 26.88 23.38
C PRO A 63 21.62 28.07 24.34
N TYR A 64 20.92 27.99 25.47
CA TYR A 64 21.10 28.91 26.62
C TYR A 64 21.28 28.09 27.89
N THR A 65 22.13 28.54 28.78
CA THR A 65 22.24 27.99 30.12
C THR A 65 21.58 28.96 31.10
N ARG A 66 20.58 28.43 31.85
CA ARG A 66 19.85 29.14 32.89
C ARG A 66 20.27 28.63 34.26
N SER A 67 20.59 29.51 35.19
CA SER A 67 20.85 29.16 36.60
C SER A 67 19.54 29.28 37.37
N VAL A 68 19.02 28.18 37.88
CA VAL A 68 17.78 28.14 38.70
C VAL A 68 18.16 27.79 40.12
N THR A 69 17.70 28.60 41.08
CA THR A 69 17.86 28.29 42.50
C THR A 69 16.71 27.36 42.92
N VAL A 70 17.05 26.13 43.30
CA VAL A 70 16.10 25.12 43.81
C VAL A 70 16.30 24.98 45.31
N GLU A 71 15.22 25.03 46.07
CA GLU A 71 15.26 24.77 47.52
C GLU A 71 14.82 23.32 47.76
N GLN A 72 15.76 22.52 48.32
CA GLN A 72 15.50 21.11 48.67
C GLN A 72 16.03 20.91 50.09
N ASP A 73 15.16 20.35 50.98
CA ASP A 73 15.49 20.12 52.40
C ASP A 73 16.00 21.33 53.16
N GLY A 74 15.45 22.55 52.88
CA GLY A 74 15.86 23.80 53.50
C GLY A 74 17.21 24.32 53.07
N LYS A 75 17.86 23.73 52.07
CA LYS A 75 19.11 24.19 51.47
C LYS A 75 18.86 24.68 50.05
N ARG A 76 19.49 25.81 49.70
CA ARG A 76 19.42 26.38 48.35
C ARG A 76 20.58 25.83 47.51
N PHE A 77 20.23 25.23 46.37
CA PHE A 77 21.18 24.76 45.37
C PHE A 77 20.95 25.52 44.06
N VAL A 78 22.01 25.89 43.39
CA VAL A 78 21.96 26.43 42.03
C VAL A 78 22.07 25.27 41.06
N ARG A 79 20.99 25.03 40.33
CA ARG A 79 20.94 24.03 39.23
C ARG A 79 21.07 24.75 37.90
N GLN A 80 21.94 24.24 37.03
CA GLN A 80 22.05 24.72 35.65
C GLN A 80 21.11 23.91 34.76
N GLU A 81 20.24 24.58 34.03
CA GLU A 81 19.34 23.98 33.05
C GLU A 81 19.68 24.49 31.66
N GLN A 82 19.72 23.58 30.68
CA GLN A 82 19.87 23.96 29.27
C GLN A 82 18.52 24.17 28.65
N ILE A 83 18.35 25.32 28.01
CA ILE A 83 17.14 25.69 27.24
C ILE A 83 17.58 25.92 25.81
N TYR A 84 16.75 25.45 24.88
CA TYR A 84 17.03 25.60 23.46
C TYR A 84 16.00 26.52 22.81
N ARG A 85 16.47 27.44 21.99
CA ARG A 85 15.60 28.17 21.06
C ARG A 85 15.85 27.69 19.65
N TYR A 86 14.77 27.56 18.92
CA TYR A 86 14.78 27.06 17.55
C TYR A 86 14.34 28.18 16.62
N LEU A 87 15.09 28.37 15.54
CA LEU A 87 14.76 29.33 14.50
C LEU A 87 14.65 28.59 13.17
N LEU A 88 13.53 28.77 12.52
CA LEU A 88 13.24 28.19 11.22
C LEU A 88 13.65 29.15 10.10
N PRO A 89 13.97 28.65 8.89
CA PRO A 89 14.31 29.50 7.75
C PRO A 89 13.17 30.45 7.36
N GLU A 90 13.51 31.64 6.91
CA GLU A 90 12.54 32.54 6.29
C GLU A 90 12.12 32.04 4.91
N GLN A 91 13.10 31.55 4.14
CA GLN A 91 12.89 30.96 2.83
C GLN A 91 13.67 29.64 2.74
N LEU A 92 13.01 28.60 2.19
CA LEU A 92 13.57 27.26 1.99
C LEU A 92 13.23 26.76 0.60
N ASP A 93 14.22 26.77 -0.28
CA ASP A 93 14.09 26.24 -1.65
C ASP A 93 14.86 24.93 -1.75
N ILE A 94 14.16 23.87 -2.11
CA ILE A 94 14.72 22.52 -2.20
C ILE A 94 14.60 22.02 -3.64
N ARG A 95 15.72 21.55 -4.18
CA ARG A 95 15.78 20.84 -5.43
C ARG A 95 16.27 19.42 -5.19
N ALA A 96 15.54 18.45 -5.70
CA ALA A 96 15.85 17.04 -5.51
C ALA A 96 15.83 16.31 -6.85
N ASN A 97 16.87 15.56 -7.12
CA ASN A 97 16.94 14.65 -8.26
C ASN A 97 17.14 13.24 -7.77
N MET A 98 16.13 12.38 -7.98
CA MET A 98 16.04 11.03 -7.44
C MET A 98 16.31 10.00 -8.53
N GLU A 99 17.29 9.14 -8.30
CA GLU A 99 17.56 7.99 -9.13
C GLU A 99 17.13 6.72 -8.38
N VAL A 100 16.08 6.07 -8.89
CA VAL A 100 15.53 4.84 -8.31
C VAL A 100 16.15 3.64 -8.99
N THR A 101 16.72 2.74 -8.19
CA THR A 101 17.31 1.49 -8.63
C THR A 101 16.67 0.34 -7.85
N PRO A 102 15.93 -0.57 -8.51
CA PRO A 102 15.34 -1.71 -7.83
C PRO A 102 16.42 -2.66 -7.29
N ARG A 103 16.36 -2.98 -6.00
CA ARG A 103 17.26 -3.95 -5.37
C ARG A 103 16.52 -5.25 -5.09
N LYS A 104 17.10 -6.38 -5.51
CA LYS A 104 16.50 -7.71 -5.34
C LYS A 104 17.17 -8.47 -4.20
N LEU A 105 16.34 -9.22 -3.45
CA LEU A 105 16.78 -10.24 -2.51
C LEU A 105 15.92 -11.49 -2.76
N GLY A 106 16.53 -12.51 -3.40
CA GLY A 106 15.79 -13.66 -3.94
C GLY A 106 14.78 -13.21 -5.00
N ILE A 107 13.52 -13.57 -4.82
CA ILE A 107 12.40 -13.18 -5.70
C ILE A 107 11.81 -11.81 -5.34
N TYR A 108 12.17 -11.25 -4.18
CA TYR A 108 11.61 -10.00 -3.68
C TYR A 108 12.42 -8.80 -4.12
N GLN A 109 11.74 -7.68 -4.31
CA GLN A 109 12.31 -6.45 -4.84
C GLN A 109 11.87 -5.25 -3.98
N ALA A 110 12.82 -4.35 -3.71
CA ALA A 110 12.59 -3.06 -3.04
C ALA A 110 13.10 -1.92 -3.92
N GLN A 111 12.42 -0.76 -3.86
CA GLN A 111 12.81 0.46 -4.57
C GLN A 111 13.78 1.25 -3.70
N VAL A 112 15.07 1.08 -3.95
CA VAL A 112 16.13 1.88 -3.36
C VAL A 112 16.38 3.08 -4.26
N TYR A 113 16.55 4.25 -3.67
CA TYR A 113 16.87 5.46 -4.42
C TYR A 113 18.11 6.16 -3.87
N GLN A 114 18.77 6.89 -4.74
CA GLN A 114 19.75 7.91 -4.39
C GLN A 114 19.20 9.26 -4.82
N THR A 115 19.19 10.22 -3.92
CA THR A 115 18.69 11.56 -4.19
C THR A 115 19.77 12.58 -3.95
N ARG A 116 20.07 13.37 -4.97
CA ARG A 116 20.87 14.58 -4.79
C ARG A 116 19.94 15.70 -4.39
N LEU A 117 20.15 16.22 -3.18
CA LEU A 117 19.39 17.30 -2.57
C LEU A 117 20.24 18.56 -2.56
N SER A 118 19.68 19.66 -3.06
CA SER A 118 20.25 21.00 -2.93
C SER A 118 19.24 21.86 -2.16
N LEU A 119 19.58 22.25 -0.95
CA LEU A 119 18.79 23.12 -0.10
C LEU A 119 19.42 24.51 -0.10
N SER A 120 18.64 25.52 -0.38
CA SER A 120 19.08 26.91 -0.38
C SER A 120 17.99 27.82 0.19
N GLY A 121 18.34 29.01 0.58
CA GLY A 121 17.37 29.95 1.10
C GLY A 121 17.98 30.98 2.02
N ARG A 122 17.15 31.49 2.93
CA ARG A 122 17.53 32.53 3.88
C ARG A 122 17.22 32.11 5.31
N LEU A 123 18.23 32.15 6.16
CA LEU A 123 18.10 31.97 7.60
C LEU A 123 17.74 33.31 8.28
N PRO A 124 17.04 33.29 9.42
CA PRO A 124 16.77 34.48 10.20
C PRO A 124 18.04 35.12 10.68
N THR A 125 18.06 36.46 10.75
CA THR A 125 19.22 37.22 11.19
C THR A 125 19.40 37.21 12.70
N ARG A 126 20.59 37.54 13.20
CA ARG A 126 20.87 37.65 14.65
C ARG A 126 19.93 38.62 15.37
N GLN A 127 19.44 39.64 14.68
CA GLN A 127 18.54 40.64 15.28
C GLN A 127 17.18 40.01 15.66
N SER A 128 16.70 39.03 14.89
CA SER A 128 15.53 38.24 15.27
C SER A 128 15.80 37.37 16.50
N LEU A 129 17.01 36.84 16.68
CA LEU A 129 17.41 36.13 17.91
C LEU A 129 17.36 37.01 19.16
N LEU A 130 17.77 38.27 19.04
CA LEU A 130 17.83 39.21 20.14
C LEU A 130 16.48 39.83 20.49
N ASN A 131 15.66 40.13 19.48
CA ASN A 131 14.31 40.67 19.68
C ASN A 131 13.34 39.66 20.34
N ASP A 132 13.49 38.39 20.08
CA ASP A 132 12.75 37.31 20.76
C ASP A 132 13.28 37.00 22.18
N ALA A 133 14.46 37.51 22.55
CA ALA A 133 15.02 37.31 23.89
C ALA A 133 14.21 38.02 25.00
N THR A 134 13.29 38.91 24.63
CA THR A 134 12.43 39.67 25.57
C THR A 134 11.12 39.03 25.89
N SER A 135 10.80 37.84 25.42
CA SER A 135 9.52 37.12 25.63
C SER A 135 9.68 35.84 26.44
N PRO A 136 8.72 35.29 26.98
CA PRO A 136 7.91 35.40 28.18
C PRO A 136 8.39 34.49 29.32
N LEU A 137 9.68 34.40 29.58
CA LEU A 137 10.24 33.81 30.81
C LEU A 137 10.34 34.93 31.84
N GLY A 138 9.19 35.37 32.34
CA GLY A 138 9.14 36.31 33.45
C GLY A 138 10.16 35.90 34.50
N GLU A 139 10.94 36.89 34.94
CA GLU A 139 11.92 36.89 36.03
C GLU A 139 13.41 36.74 35.60
N THR A 140 14.16 37.67 36.03
CA THR A 140 15.57 37.92 36.23
C THR A 140 16.55 36.74 36.36
N ALA A 141 16.43 35.70 35.58
CA ALA A 141 17.41 34.63 35.49
C ALA A 141 18.50 35.02 34.46
N GLU A 142 19.75 35.04 34.87
CA GLU A 142 20.89 35.29 33.98
C GLU A 142 20.98 34.14 32.96
N LEU A 143 20.66 34.44 31.67
CA LEU A 143 20.75 33.50 30.54
C LEU A 143 22.14 33.69 29.89
N VAL A 144 22.95 32.66 29.93
CA VAL A 144 24.22 32.60 29.22
C VAL A 144 24.01 31.92 27.87
N ALA A 145 24.22 32.67 26.78
CA ALA A 145 24.11 32.12 25.42
C ALA A 145 25.31 31.20 25.10
N GLY A 146 25.03 30.00 24.67
CA GLY A 146 25.99 29.05 24.12
C GLY A 146 26.26 29.32 22.63
N LYS A 147 27.10 28.49 22.00
CA LYS A 147 27.40 28.58 20.58
C LYS A 147 26.21 28.01 19.75
N PRO A 148 25.70 28.80 18.81
CA PRO A 148 24.61 28.30 17.93
C PRO A 148 25.16 27.28 16.94
N TYR A 149 24.25 26.40 16.46
CA TYR A 149 24.53 25.45 15.40
C TYR A 149 23.31 25.27 14.49
N LEU A 150 23.59 24.87 13.26
CA LEU A 150 22.54 24.47 12.31
C LEU A 150 22.34 22.95 12.40
N SER A 151 21.10 22.52 12.56
CA SER A 151 20.73 21.12 12.65
C SER A 151 19.96 20.69 11.40
N LEU A 152 20.24 19.47 10.94
CA LEU A 152 19.50 18.77 9.89
C LEU A 152 19.15 17.38 10.42
N VAL A 153 17.85 17.10 10.51
CA VAL A 153 17.33 15.82 11.00
C VAL A 153 17.01 14.90 9.83
N LEU A 154 17.41 13.66 9.96
CA LEU A 154 17.16 12.57 9.00
C LEU A 154 16.59 11.37 9.74
N SER A 155 15.68 10.63 9.12
CA SER A 155 15.17 9.39 9.72
C SER A 155 16.27 8.36 9.92
N ASP A 156 17.21 8.29 8.97
CA ASP A 156 18.33 7.36 9.01
C ASP A 156 19.58 8.01 8.41
N ALA A 157 20.49 8.42 9.30
CA ALA A 157 21.74 9.07 8.90
C ALA A 157 22.69 8.15 8.10
N ARG A 158 22.49 6.82 8.12
CA ARG A 158 23.25 5.87 7.28
C ARG A 158 23.02 6.09 5.79
N GLY A 159 21.93 6.78 5.41
CA GLY A 159 21.66 7.16 4.04
C GLY A 159 22.56 8.25 3.48
N ILE A 160 23.38 8.94 4.30
CA ILE A 160 24.29 9.99 3.83
C ILE A 160 25.48 9.35 3.10
N ASN A 161 25.56 9.52 1.77
CA ASN A 161 26.59 8.90 0.94
C ASN A 161 27.75 9.83 0.58
N SER A 162 27.70 11.10 0.98
CA SER A 162 28.76 12.09 0.75
C SER A 162 28.94 12.94 2.00
N VAL A 163 30.11 13.53 2.16
CA VAL A 163 30.33 14.50 3.23
C VAL A 163 29.55 15.77 2.88
N PRO A 164 28.51 16.13 3.65
CA PRO A 164 27.74 17.34 3.37
C PRO A 164 28.50 18.58 3.85
N GLU A 165 28.42 19.66 3.08
CA GLU A 165 29.03 20.96 3.42
C GLU A 165 27.93 22.03 3.43
N LEU A 166 27.93 22.81 4.50
CA LEU A 166 27.13 24.02 4.60
C LEU A 166 27.93 25.20 4.06
N GLN A 167 27.41 25.87 3.06
CA GLN A 167 27.88 27.18 2.64
C GLN A 167 26.96 28.24 3.24
N LEU A 168 27.50 29.04 4.13
CA LEU A 168 26.84 30.20 4.76
C LEU A 168 27.52 31.48 4.31
N GLY A 169 26.87 32.21 3.39
CA GLY A 169 27.51 33.29 2.65
C GLY A 169 28.77 32.81 1.91
N THR A 170 29.95 33.27 2.34
CA THR A 170 31.24 32.88 1.74
C THR A 170 31.95 31.76 2.52
N GLN A 171 31.46 31.37 3.69
CA GLN A 171 32.10 30.38 4.56
C GLN A 171 31.58 28.98 4.26
N ARG A 172 32.48 27.99 4.20
CA ARG A 172 32.17 26.58 4.15
C ARG A 172 32.34 25.97 5.54
N ILE A 173 31.30 25.32 6.04
CA ILE A 173 31.27 24.78 7.39
C ILE A 173 30.98 23.27 7.27
N PRO A 174 31.85 22.41 7.79
CA PRO A 174 31.63 20.97 7.77
C PRO A 174 30.55 20.58 8.78
N PHE A 175 29.79 19.54 8.44
CA PHE A 175 28.87 18.91 9.37
C PHE A 175 29.57 17.90 10.26
N ALA A 176 29.02 17.75 11.46
CA ALA A 176 29.37 16.70 12.41
C ALA A 176 28.16 15.76 12.62
N PRO A 177 28.38 14.48 12.99
CA PRO A 177 27.32 13.53 13.27
C PRO A 177 26.44 13.96 14.45
N GLY A 178 25.14 13.58 14.39
CA GLY A 178 24.11 13.87 15.38
C GLY A 178 23.40 15.19 15.14
N ALA A 179 22.06 15.17 15.13
CA ALA A 179 21.27 16.38 14.94
C ALA A 179 21.34 17.36 16.11
N ARG A 180 21.62 16.86 17.32
CA ARG A 180 21.61 17.62 18.60
C ARG A 180 20.27 18.34 18.84
N LEU A 181 19.19 17.76 18.34
CA LEU A 181 17.83 18.26 18.44
C LEU A 181 17.00 17.26 19.25
N GLY A 182 17.10 17.32 20.59
CA GLY A 182 16.60 16.26 21.46
C GLY A 182 17.42 14.96 21.40
N ASP A 183 17.15 14.05 22.32
CA ASP A 183 17.99 12.84 22.50
C ASP A 183 17.70 11.72 21.46
N ALA A 184 16.57 11.79 20.77
CA ALA A 184 16.08 10.70 19.91
C ALA A 184 16.20 10.97 18.39
N LEU A 185 16.57 12.17 17.95
CA LEU A 185 16.56 12.51 16.54
C LEU A 185 17.94 12.31 15.89
N ALA A 186 17.97 11.41 14.90
CA ALA A 186 19.14 11.18 14.08
C ALA A 186 19.37 12.34 13.11
N GLY A 187 20.63 12.57 12.68
CA GLY A 187 20.95 13.62 11.72
C GLY A 187 22.36 14.11 11.83
N ILE A 188 22.57 15.36 11.41
CA ILE A 188 23.86 16.04 11.39
C ILE A 188 23.70 17.48 11.87
N HIS A 189 24.80 18.09 12.38
CA HIS A 189 24.80 19.48 12.74
C HIS A 189 26.08 20.18 12.28
N ALA A 190 25.99 21.48 12.02
CA ALA A 190 27.13 22.34 11.67
C ALA A 190 27.27 23.49 12.69
N PRO A 191 28.41 23.68 13.37
CA PRO A 191 28.60 24.77 14.30
C PRO A 191 28.65 26.11 13.55
N ILE A 192 27.90 27.10 14.03
CA ILE A 192 27.85 28.42 13.43
C ILE A 192 28.50 29.40 14.44
N ASP A 193 29.79 29.76 14.24
CA ASP A 193 30.49 30.60 15.20
C ASP A 193 30.04 32.08 15.17
N SER A 194 29.45 32.54 14.07
CA SER A 194 28.92 33.92 14.01
C SER A 194 27.83 34.08 12.93
N LEU A 195 26.60 34.29 13.35
CA LEU A 195 25.52 34.83 12.49
C LEU A 195 25.72 36.37 12.27
N GLN A 196 26.88 36.89 12.59
CA GLN A 196 27.05 38.31 12.92
C GLN A 196 27.08 39.28 11.73
N GLN A 197 27.32 38.82 10.49
CA GLN A 197 27.67 39.76 9.43
C GLN A 197 27.17 39.39 8.01
N GLN A 198 26.33 38.38 7.83
CA GLN A 198 25.98 37.96 6.48
C GLN A 198 24.47 37.97 6.24
N ASP A 199 24.08 38.11 4.97
CA ASP A 199 22.70 38.18 4.47
C ASP A 199 21.82 36.94 4.81
N GLY A 200 22.28 36.05 5.68
CA GLY A 200 21.59 34.84 6.12
C GLY A 200 21.39 33.81 4.99
N THR A 201 21.96 34.01 3.82
CA THR A 201 21.86 33.08 2.70
C THR A 201 22.66 31.82 2.98
N PHE A 202 22.02 30.66 2.75
CA PHE A 202 22.67 29.37 2.88
C PHE A 202 22.52 28.55 1.64
N HIS A 203 23.47 27.65 1.43
CA HIS A 203 23.41 26.60 0.44
C HIS A 203 23.99 25.31 1.02
N LEU A 204 23.30 24.19 0.83
CA LEU A 204 23.66 22.87 1.32
C LEU A 204 23.42 21.84 0.24
N GLU A 205 24.42 21.02 -0.05
CA GLU A 205 24.28 19.85 -0.90
C GLU A 205 24.39 18.57 -0.07
N LEU A 206 23.49 17.63 -0.34
CA LEU A 206 23.40 16.35 0.35
C LEU A 206 23.03 15.25 -0.63
N ASN A 207 23.82 14.17 -0.69
CA ASN A 207 23.46 12.94 -1.38
C ASN A 207 22.87 11.96 -0.34
N LEU A 208 21.59 11.67 -0.50
CA LEU A 208 20.81 10.86 0.43
C LEU A 208 20.30 9.60 -0.24
N GLN A 209 20.63 8.45 0.33
CA GLN A 209 20.06 7.16 -0.03
C GLN A 209 18.86 6.86 0.86
N GLY A 210 17.82 6.30 0.26
CA GLY A 210 16.64 5.84 0.98
C GLY A 210 15.93 4.73 0.24
N MET A 211 14.77 4.33 0.77
CA MET A 211 13.95 3.27 0.20
C MET A 211 12.47 3.61 0.34
N ASN A 212 11.69 3.28 -0.68
CA ASN A 212 10.23 3.33 -0.73
C ASN A 212 9.58 4.72 -0.61
N ALA A 213 10.09 5.64 0.21
CA ALA A 213 9.50 6.96 0.38
C ALA A 213 10.56 8.02 0.72
N LEU A 214 10.29 9.26 0.30
CA LEU A 214 11.00 10.46 0.69
C LEU A 214 9.99 11.50 1.17
N ASP A 215 10.14 11.91 2.43
CA ASP A 215 9.36 12.94 3.10
C ASP A 215 10.23 14.16 3.36
N ILE A 216 9.77 15.34 3.01
CA ILE A 216 10.45 16.60 3.27
C ILE A 216 9.52 17.50 4.07
N VAL A 217 9.99 17.92 5.25
CA VAL A 217 9.24 18.84 6.11
C VAL A 217 9.53 20.29 5.68
N PRO A 218 8.51 21.04 5.21
CA PRO A 218 8.67 22.42 4.72
C PRO A 218 8.75 23.40 5.89
N LEU A 219 9.92 23.51 6.53
CA LEU A 219 10.12 24.34 7.73
C LEU A 219 10.26 25.83 7.46
N GLY A 220 10.49 26.26 6.23
CA GLY A 220 10.59 27.68 5.89
C GLY A 220 9.25 28.42 6.02
N LYS A 221 9.28 29.72 6.32
CA LYS A 221 8.09 30.59 6.22
C LYS A 221 7.51 30.54 4.81
N GLU A 222 8.38 30.48 3.81
CA GLU A 222 8.07 30.09 2.45
C GLU A 222 8.92 28.88 2.10
N SER A 223 8.30 27.81 1.62
CA SER A 223 8.98 26.57 1.24
C SER A 223 8.58 26.12 -0.15
N THR A 224 9.58 25.79 -0.96
CA THR A 224 9.37 25.18 -2.28
C THR A 224 10.15 23.87 -2.38
N LEU A 225 9.60 22.90 -3.13
CA LEU A 225 10.29 21.67 -3.48
C LEU A 225 10.09 21.41 -4.98
N GLN A 226 11.18 21.22 -5.70
CA GLN A 226 11.22 20.68 -7.05
C GLN A 226 11.84 19.29 -6.99
N LEU A 227 11.05 18.26 -7.28
CA LEU A 227 11.51 16.87 -7.25
C LEU A 227 11.34 16.23 -8.62
N ALA A 228 12.44 15.74 -9.18
CA ALA A 228 12.45 14.90 -10.37
C ALA A 228 12.96 13.51 -10.04
N GLY A 229 12.45 12.50 -10.74
CA GLY A 229 12.90 11.12 -10.54
C GLY A 229 12.60 10.22 -11.74
N ASN A 230 13.40 9.17 -11.93
CA ASN A 230 13.28 8.19 -13.02
C ASN A 230 12.24 7.07 -12.74
N TRP A 231 11.30 7.30 -11.80
CA TRP A 231 10.27 6.33 -11.45
C TRP A 231 8.92 6.70 -12.10
N PRO A 232 8.33 5.83 -12.94
CA PRO A 232 7.12 6.17 -13.70
C PRO A 232 5.83 6.15 -12.87
N HIS A 233 5.85 5.60 -11.65
CA HIS A 233 4.67 5.41 -10.81
C HIS A 233 4.84 6.02 -9.41
N PRO A 234 5.09 7.35 -9.30
CA PRO A 234 5.12 8.02 -8.02
C PRO A 234 3.72 8.09 -7.42
N ASN A 235 3.60 7.91 -6.12
CA ASN A 235 2.41 8.25 -5.36
C ASN A 235 2.72 9.45 -4.48
N PHE A 236 2.08 10.58 -4.75
CA PHE A 236 2.23 11.79 -3.97
C PHE A 236 1.28 11.75 -2.78
N ILE A 237 1.86 11.68 -1.59
CA ILE A 237 1.17 11.56 -0.30
C ILE A 237 1.60 12.71 0.62
N GLY A 238 1.10 12.72 1.85
CA GLY A 238 1.39 13.79 2.80
C GLY A 238 0.31 14.87 2.81
N ASP A 239 0.51 15.89 3.63
CA ASP A 239 -0.51 16.92 3.86
C ASP A 239 -0.56 17.94 2.73
N PHE A 240 0.51 18.05 1.95
CA PHE A 240 0.59 18.96 0.81
C PHE A 240 0.82 18.17 -0.47
N LEU A 241 -0.12 18.26 -1.39
CA LEU A 241 0.04 17.70 -2.73
C LEU A 241 0.82 18.67 -3.63
N PRO A 242 1.49 18.17 -4.68
CA PRO A 242 2.20 19.03 -5.62
C PRO A 242 1.22 19.94 -6.39
N GLY A 243 1.57 21.22 -6.49
CA GLY A 243 0.80 22.20 -7.26
C GLY A 243 0.88 21.97 -8.77
N SER A 244 2.00 21.39 -9.24
CA SER A 244 2.15 20.92 -10.62
C SER A 244 2.93 19.61 -10.66
N ARG A 245 2.54 18.72 -11.59
CA ARG A 245 3.21 17.44 -11.81
C ARG A 245 3.17 17.01 -13.25
N THR A 246 4.26 16.44 -13.72
CA THR A 246 4.37 15.81 -15.03
C THR A 246 4.78 14.35 -14.85
N LEU A 247 4.01 13.43 -15.43
CA LEU A 247 4.29 12.00 -15.39
C LEU A 247 4.61 11.51 -16.79
N SER A 248 5.65 10.68 -16.91
CA SER A 248 6.04 10.06 -18.16
C SER A 248 6.47 8.59 -17.91
N PRO A 249 6.56 7.76 -18.97
CA PRO A 249 7.10 6.41 -18.83
C PRO A 249 8.55 6.36 -18.32
N GLN A 250 9.29 7.47 -18.47
CA GLN A 250 10.70 7.57 -18.05
C GLN A 250 10.85 8.09 -16.62
N GLY A 251 9.80 8.69 -16.04
CA GLY A 251 9.86 9.25 -14.70
C GLY A 251 8.86 10.35 -14.44
N PHE A 252 9.13 11.16 -13.43
CA PHE A 252 8.23 12.23 -13.00
C PHE A 252 9.00 13.51 -12.64
N GLU A 253 8.27 14.63 -12.72
CA GLU A 253 8.65 15.91 -12.14
C GLU A 253 7.45 16.44 -11.35
N ALA A 254 7.71 16.98 -10.15
CA ALA A 254 6.66 17.52 -9.29
C ALA A 254 7.17 18.72 -8.51
N ASN A 255 6.30 19.73 -8.35
CA ASN A 255 6.63 20.98 -7.69
C ASN A 255 5.62 21.24 -6.56
N TRP A 256 6.14 21.52 -5.37
CA TRP A 256 5.36 21.92 -4.21
C TRP A 256 5.73 23.34 -3.80
N GLN A 257 4.77 24.01 -3.23
CA GLN A 257 4.96 25.31 -2.60
C GLN A 257 4.00 25.44 -1.42
N THR A 258 4.48 25.95 -0.30
CA THR A 258 3.66 26.29 0.84
C THR A 258 4.21 27.51 1.56
N SER A 259 3.35 28.15 2.35
CA SER A 259 3.70 29.27 3.23
C SER A 259 3.34 28.96 4.67
N TRP A 260 3.90 29.71 5.61
CA TRP A 260 3.61 29.55 7.03
C TRP A 260 2.14 29.77 7.40
N PHE A 261 1.42 30.59 6.62
CA PHE A 261 -0.02 30.80 6.80
C PHE A 261 -0.82 29.50 6.57
N ALA A 262 -0.37 28.68 5.63
CA ALA A 262 -1.04 27.40 5.32
C ALA A 262 -0.54 26.26 6.20
N SER A 263 0.72 26.29 6.61
CA SER A 263 1.36 25.16 7.31
C SER A 263 1.33 25.28 8.82
N ASP A 264 1.30 26.51 9.39
CA ASP A 264 1.50 26.79 10.83
C ASP A 264 2.71 26.03 11.41
N MET A 265 3.74 25.92 10.60
CA MET A 265 4.85 25.00 10.85
C MET A 265 5.63 25.38 12.10
N GLU A 266 5.78 26.66 12.37
CA GLU A 266 6.51 27.15 13.55
C GLU A 266 5.83 26.73 14.86
N THR A 267 4.51 26.88 14.95
CA THR A 267 3.74 26.46 16.14
C THR A 267 3.77 24.94 16.29
N ARG A 268 3.63 24.20 15.21
CA ARG A 268 3.66 22.72 15.22
C ARG A 268 5.04 22.22 15.62
N PHE A 269 6.10 22.79 15.06
CA PHE A 269 7.47 22.44 15.39
C PHE A 269 7.78 22.72 16.87
N ASN A 270 7.44 23.90 17.38
CA ASN A 270 7.64 24.24 18.79
C ASN A 270 6.86 23.32 19.72
N ARG A 271 5.63 22.92 19.35
CA ARG A 271 4.84 21.95 20.11
C ARG A 271 5.53 20.59 20.14
N MET A 272 6.04 20.10 19.01
CA MET A 272 6.79 18.86 18.93
C MET A 272 8.04 18.90 19.84
N MET A 273 8.80 19.99 19.81
CA MET A 273 10.00 20.13 20.63
C MET A 273 9.71 20.20 22.13
N ASN A 274 8.50 20.63 22.52
CA ASN A 274 8.04 20.67 23.91
C ASN A 274 7.31 19.39 24.35
N GLY A 275 7.47 18.26 23.63
CA GLY A 275 6.89 16.96 24.00
C GLY A 275 5.43 16.76 23.59
N GLY A 276 4.89 17.61 22.71
CA GLY A 276 3.57 17.44 22.09
C GLY A 276 3.58 16.52 20.89
N ASP A 277 2.46 16.52 20.12
CA ASP A 277 2.32 15.71 18.91
C ASP A 277 3.44 16.04 17.90
N SER A 278 4.09 14.98 17.41
CA SER A 278 5.23 15.04 16.48
C SER A 278 4.82 15.00 15.00
N ASN A 279 3.53 15.10 14.68
CA ASN A 279 3.06 15.01 13.30
C ASN A 279 3.23 16.35 12.57
N LEU A 280 4.38 16.54 11.93
CA LEU A 280 4.65 17.66 11.05
C LEU A 280 4.21 17.34 9.62
N SER A 281 3.56 18.30 8.99
CA SER A 281 3.13 18.20 7.59
C SER A 281 4.32 18.07 6.64
N THR A 282 4.18 17.26 5.59
CA THR A 282 5.26 16.93 4.67
C THR A 282 4.89 17.08 3.21
N PHE A 283 5.88 17.38 2.38
CA PHE A 283 5.91 17.07 0.96
C PHE A 283 6.41 15.63 0.83
N SER A 284 5.61 14.73 0.29
CA SER A 284 5.96 13.32 0.31
C SER A 284 5.75 12.65 -1.05
N VAL A 285 6.70 11.82 -1.42
CA VAL A 285 6.60 10.90 -2.54
C VAL A 285 6.86 9.48 -2.08
N SER A 286 5.97 8.57 -2.45
CA SER A 286 6.12 7.14 -2.25
C SER A 286 6.35 6.44 -3.58
N LEU A 287 7.35 5.55 -3.62
CA LEU A 287 7.70 4.76 -4.79
C LEU A 287 6.92 3.45 -4.77
N VAL A 288 5.65 3.52 -5.13
CA VAL A 288 4.75 2.36 -5.10
C VAL A 288 5.05 1.44 -6.28
N GLN A 289 4.97 0.13 -6.06
CA GLN A 289 4.80 -0.82 -7.16
C GLN A 289 3.36 -0.76 -7.63
N PRO A 290 3.09 -0.48 -8.93
CA PRO A 290 1.73 -0.25 -9.42
C PRO A 290 0.83 -1.48 -9.32
N VAL A 291 1.41 -2.68 -9.22
CA VAL A 291 0.66 -3.94 -9.11
C VAL A 291 1.29 -4.79 -8.01
N ASP A 292 0.62 -4.88 -6.88
CA ASP A 292 0.96 -5.87 -5.88
C ASP A 292 0.33 -7.22 -6.25
N HIS A 293 1.14 -8.12 -6.81
CA HIS A 293 0.71 -9.44 -7.24
C HIS A 293 0.03 -10.24 -6.13
N TYR A 294 0.47 -10.09 -4.89
CA TYR A 294 -0.13 -10.79 -3.74
C TYR A 294 -1.51 -10.25 -3.39
N GLN A 295 -1.75 -8.94 -3.55
CA GLN A 295 -3.08 -8.35 -3.37
C GLN A 295 -4.05 -8.86 -4.44
N LEU A 296 -3.62 -8.97 -5.70
CA LEU A 296 -4.45 -9.52 -6.77
C LEU A 296 -4.76 -11.00 -6.54
N ASN A 297 -3.80 -11.82 -6.07
CA ASN A 297 -4.01 -13.20 -5.70
C ASN A 297 -5.01 -13.32 -4.52
N GLU A 298 -4.90 -12.46 -3.51
CA GLU A 298 -5.85 -12.43 -2.40
C GLU A 298 -7.27 -12.06 -2.88
N ARG A 299 -7.40 -11.07 -3.75
CA ARG A 299 -8.69 -10.71 -4.37
C ARG A 299 -9.24 -11.87 -5.17
N ALA A 300 -8.43 -12.55 -6.00
CA ALA A 300 -8.87 -13.73 -6.76
C ALA A 300 -9.41 -14.81 -5.83
N ALA A 301 -8.74 -15.11 -4.73
CA ALA A 301 -9.19 -16.11 -3.77
C ALA A 301 -10.46 -15.67 -3.01
N LYS A 302 -10.67 -14.39 -2.73
CA LYS A 302 -11.92 -13.86 -2.15
C LYS A 302 -13.13 -14.09 -3.06
N TYR A 303 -12.95 -14.07 -4.37
CA TYR A 303 -14.01 -14.37 -5.34
C TYR A 303 -14.16 -15.86 -5.64
N ALA A 304 -13.36 -16.74 -5.01
CA ALA A 304 -13.38 -18.17 -5.31
C ALA A 304 -14.75 -18.84 -5.11
N LEU A 305 -15.46 -18.49 -4.04
CA LEU A 305 -16.79 -19.05 -3.78
C LEU A 305 -17.79 -18.68 -4.88
N LEU A 306 -17.79 -17.42 -5.31
CA LEU A 306 -18.61 -16.96 -6.43
C LEU A 306 -18.28 -17.71 -7.71
N PHE A 307 -16.99 -17.88 -7.99
CA PHE A 307 -16.48 -18.52 -9.19
C PHE A 307 -16.78 -20.03 -9.22
N ILE A 308 -16.54 -20.74 -8.12
CA ILE A 308 -16.88 -22.16 -7.97
C ILE A 308 -18.39 -22.36 -8.07
N GLY A 309 -19.17 -21.53 -7.39
CA GLY A 309 -20.62 -21.57 -7.43
C GLY A 309 -21.17 -21.35 -8.83
N LEU A 310 -20.69 -20.34 -9.56
CA LEU A 310 -21.06 -20.03 -10.93
C LEU A 310 -20.75 -21.22 -11.89
N THR A 311 -19.59 -21.83 -11.72
CA THR A 311 -19.16 -22.98 -12.50
C THR A 311 -20.04 -24.20 -12.21
N PHE A 312 -20.36 -24.47 -10.94
CA PHE A 312 -21.24 -25.58 -10.56
C PHE A 312 -22.68 -25.36 -11.03
N ILE A 313 -23.21 -24.17 -10.94
CA ILE A 313 -24.51 -23.80 -11.50
C ILE A 313 -24.51 -24.03 -13.01
N SER A 314 -23.50 -23.59 -13.71
CA SER A 314 -23.37 -23.76 -15.15
C SER A 314 -23.30 -25.25 -15.52
N PHE A 315 -22.53 -26.05 -14.79
CA PHE A 315 -22.41 -27.48 -14.99
C PHE A 315 -23.74 -28.19 -14.70
N PHE A 316 -24.42 -27.81 -13.62
CA PHE A 316 -25.74 -28.36 -13.27
C PHE A 316 -26.81 -27.99 -14.31
N MET A 317 -26.80 -26.77 -14.83
CA MET A 317 -27.69 -26.37 -15.92
C MET A 317 -27.46 -27.21 -17.20
N PHE A 318 -26.18 -27.47 -17.50
CA PHE A 318 -25.82 -28.32 -18.65
C PHE A 318 -26.34 -29.78 -18.47
N GLU A 319 -26.17 -30.32 -17.26
CA GLU A 319 -26.69 -31.63 -16.89
C GLU A 319 -28.22 -31.68 -17.04
N LEU A 320 -28.93 -30.67 -16.52
CA LEU A 320 -30.37 -30.58 -16.52
C LEU A 320 -30.95 -30.47 -17.95
N LEU A 321 -30.39 -29.56 -18.75
CA LEU A 321 -30.85 -29.29 -20.13
C LEU A 321 -30.59 -30.47 -21.08
N LYS A 322 -29.56 -31.29 -20.80
CA LYS A 322 -29.23 -32.47 -21.63
C LYS A 322 -29.75 -33.78 -21.07
N GLY A 323 -30.41 -33.77 -19.91
CA GLY A 323 -30.93 -34.99 -19.26
C GLY A 323 -29.83 -35.98 -18.86
N LEU A 324 -28.64 -35.52 -18.62
CA LEU A 324 -27.48 -36.33 -18.22
C LEU A 324 -27.55 -36.71 -16.73
N ARG A 325 -26.86 -37.78 -16.36
CA ARG A 325 -26.67 -38.17 -14.94
C ARG A 325 -25.20 -38.07 -14.57
N VAL A 326 -24.83 -36.98 -13.94
CA VAL A 326 -23.46 -36.75 -13.50
C VAL A 326 -23.32 -37.16 -12.05
N HIS A 327 -22.29 -37.93 -11.73
CA HIS A 327 -22.02 -38.38 -10.37
C HIS A 327 -21.38 -37.24 -9.53
N PRO A 328 -21.69 -37.09 -8.24
CA PRO A 328 -21.13 -36.05 -7.38
C PRO A 328 -19.59 -35.99 -7.35
N ILE A 329 -18.90 -37.11 -7.46
CA ILE A 329 -17.42 -37.17 -7.55
C ILE A 329 -16.89 -36.37 -8.75
N GLN A 330 -17.66 -36.36 -9.87
CA GLN A 330 -17.24 -35.59 -11.07
C GLN A 330 -17.29 -34.07 -10.82
N TYR A 331 -18.28 -33.61 -10.04
CA TYR A 331 -18.29 -32.21 -9.55
C TYR A 331 -17.14 -31.92 -8.62
N ALA A 332 -16.80 -32.88 -7.73
CA ALA A 332 -15.65 -32.71 -6.83
C ALA A 332 -14.33 -32.58 -7.60
N LEU A 333 -14.13 -33.39 -8.66
CA LEU A 333 -12.92 -33.30 -9.49
C LEU A 333 -12.83 -31.98 -10.26
N VAL A 334 -13.95 -31.51 -10.85
CA VAL A 334 -14.03 -30.21 -11.50
C VAL A 334 -13.72 -29.10 -10.50
N GLY A 335 -14.34 -29.14 -9.32
CA GLY A 335 -14.11 -28.16 -8.27
C GLY A 335 -12.68 -28.17 -7.74
N MET A 336 -12.06 -29.33 -7.63
CA MET A 336 -10.64 -29.44 -7.27
C MET A 336 -9.75 -28.81 -8.35
N GLY A 337 -10.06 -29.01 -9.64
CA GLY A 337 -9.37 -28.33 -10.75
C GLY A 337 -9.46 -26.81 -10.66
N LEU A 338 -10.64 -26.28 -10.24
CA LEU A 338 -10.81 -24.85 -9.99
C LEU A 338 -10.02 -24.36 -8.76
N ALA A 339 -9.94 -25.16 -7.69
CA ALA A 339 -9.14 -24.81 -6.52
C ALA A 339 -7.63 -24.80 -6.82
N ILE A 340 -7.13 -25.77 -7.58
CA ILE A 340 -5.73 -25.86 -8.02
C ILE A 340 -5.33 -24.67 -8.90
N PHE A 341 -6.27 -24.09 -9.67
CA PHE A 341 -6.01 -22.86 -10.42
C PHE A 341 -5.43 -21.76 -9.54
N TYR A 342 -5.96 -21.53 -8.32
CA TYR A 342 -5.45 -20.51 -7.41
C TYR A 342 -4.04 -20.81 -6.92
N LEU A 343 -3.70 -22.08 -6.72
CA LEU A 343 -2.35 -22.48 -6.33
C LEU A 343 -1.35 -22.25 -7.47
N VAL A 344 -1.73 -22.66 -8.70
CA VAL A 344 -0.90 -22.45 -9.89
C VAL A 344 -0.73 -20.95 -10.18
N LEU A 345 -1.80 -20.18 -10.04
CA LEU A 345 -1.76 -18.72 -10.17
C LEU A 345 -0.76 -18.10 -9.20
N LEU A 346 -0.83 -18.45 -7.91
CA LEU A 346 0.10 -17.95 -6.89
C LEU A 346 1.55 -18.30 -7.24
N ALA A 347 1.82 -19.57 -7.58
CA ALA A 347 3.16 -20.03 -7.91
C ALA A 347 3.75 -19.34 -9.16
N LEU A 348 2.96 -19.19 -10.22
CA LEU A 348 3.40 -18.57 -11.46
C LEU A 348 3.56 -17.04 -11.34
N THR A 349 2.75 -16.40 -10.49
CA THR A 349 2.76 -14.95 -10.33
C THR A 349 4.11 -14.43 -9.80
N GLU A 350 4.79 -15.23 -8.98
CA GLU A 350 6.14 -14.89 -8.46
C GLU A 350 7.22 -14.80 -9.56
N HIS A 351 7.00 -15.45 -10.71
CA HIS A 351 7.98 -15.54 -11.80
C HIS A 351 7.60 -14.76 -13.06
N LEU A 352 6.31 -14.79 -13.44
CA LEU A 352 5.84 -14.28 -14.73
C LEU A 352 5.07 -12.95 -14.61
N GLY A 353 4.79 -12.52 -13.37
CA GLY A 353 3.85 -11.43 -13.13
C GLY A 353 2.39 -11.86 -13.29
N PHE A 354 1.45 -11.08 -12.72
CA PHE A 354 0.05 -11.50 -12.56
C PHE A 354 -0.66 -11.80 -13.89
N GLY A 355 -0.52 -10.93 -14.91
CA GLY A 355 -1.27 -11.09 -16.17
C GLY A 355 -0.95 -12.39 -16.90
N TRP A 356 0.34 -12.69 -17.09
CA TRP A 356 0.78 -13.94 -17.74
C TRP A 356 0.50 -15.16 -16.87
N ALA A 357 0.73 -15.06 -15.56
CA ALA A 357 0.42 -16.15 -14.63
C ALA A 357 -1.05 -16.51 -14.67
N TYR A 358 -1.93 -15.51 -14.67
CA TYR A 358 -3.37 -15.70 -14.77
C TYR A 358 -3.76 -16.39 -16.08
N LEU A 359 -3.25 -15.91 -17.22
CA LEU A 359 -3.55 -16.49 -18.54
C LEU A 359 -3.14 -17.96 -18.60
N VAL A 360 -1.93 -18.29 -18.16
CA VAL A 360 -1.44 -19.69 -18.19
C VAL A 360 -2.25 -20.58 -17.23
N ALA A 361 -2.51 -20.13 -16.02
CA ALA A 361 -3.29 -20.87 -15.03
C ALA A 361 -4.75 -21.09 -15.50
N ALA A 362 -5.37 -20.05 -16.07
CA ALA A 362 -6.73 -20.13 -16.61
C ALA A 362 -6.81 -21.09 -17.79
N LEU A 363 -5.88 -20.99 -18.75
CA LEU A 363 -5.82 -21.91 -19.89
C LEU A 363 -5.63 -23.36 -19.43
N ALA A 364 -4.70 -23.62 -18.50
CA ALA A 364 -4.47 -24.95 -17.95
C ALA A 364 -5.76 -25.52 -17.30
N SER A 365 -6.46 -24.71 -16.51
CA SER A 365 -7.71 -25.10 -15.86
C SER A 365 -8.84 -25.35 -16.87
N VAL A 366 -9.00 -24.48 -17.89
CA VAL A 366 -10.01 -24.61 -18.95
C VAL A 366 -9.77 -25.86 -19.78
N LEU A 367 -8.53 -26.13 -20.17
CA LEU A 367 -8.17 -27.29 -20.95
C LEU A 367 -8.38 -28.59 -20.16
N LEU A 368 -7.93 -28.63 -18.90
CA LEU A 368 -8.12 -29.80 -18.03
C LEU A 368 -9.60 -30.15 -17.83
N ASN A 369 -10.38 -29.14 -17.41
CA ASN A 369 -11.82 -29.35 -17.16
C ASN A 369 -12.60 -29.62 -18.47
N GLY A 370 -12.25 -28.92 -19.55
CA GLY A 370 -12.88 -29.15 -20.87
C GLY A 370 -12.62 -30.55 -21.42
N PHE A 371 -11.36 -31.02 -21.32
CA PHE A 371 -10.98 -32.39 -21.69
C PHE A 371 -11.73 -33.42 -20.84
N TYR A 372 -11.73 -33.28 -19.53
CA TYR A 372 -12.40 -34.15 -18.61
C TYR A 372 -13.90 -34.21 -18.91
N LEU A 373 -14.54 -33.06 -19.05
CA LEU A 373 -15.98 -32.95 -19.29
C LEU A 373 -16.43 -33.39 -20.71
N SER A 374 -15.51 -33.40 -21.69
CA SER A 374 -15.82 -33.95 -23.01
C SER A 374 -16.20 -35.44 -22.94
N HIS A 375 -15.59 -36.18 -22.01
CA HIS A 375 -15.91 -37.60 -21.78
C HIS A 375 -17.17 -37.76 -20.89
N VAL A 376 -17.33 -36.92 -19.89
CA VAL A 376 -18.45 -36.96 -18.95
C VAL A 376 -19.78 -36.57 -19.61
N LEU A 377 -19.76 -35.56 -20.47
CA LEU A 377 -20.94 -34.98 -21.13
C LEU A 377 -21.33 -35.69 -22.44
N GLY A 378 -20.63 -36.78 -22.81
CA GLY A 378 -20.97 -37.63 -23.92
C GLY A 378 -20.54 -37.13 -25.31
N GLY A 379 -19.52 -36.24 -25.37
CA GLY A 379 -18.92 -35.88 -26.64
C GLY A 379 -18.06 -34.60 -26.63
N PRO A 380 -17.18 -34.46 -27.63
CA PRO A 380 -16.23 -33.34 -27.70
C PRO A 380 -16.92 -31.97 -27.87
N LYS A 381 -18.06 -31.91 -28.55
CA LYS A 381 -18.83 -30.66 -28.74
C LYS A 381 -19.32 -30.07 -27.41
N GLN A 382 -19.78 -30.93 -26.51
CA GLN A 382 -20.24 -30.53 -25.17
C GLN A 382 -19.08 -30.07 -24.29
N GLY A 383 -17.93 -30.78 -24.34
CA GLY A 383 -16.73 -30.41 -23.64
C GLY A 383 -16.17 -29.05 -24.10
N ILE A 384 -16.15 -28.81 -25.42
CA ILE A 384 -15.74 -27.51 -25.98
C ILE A 384 -16.72 -26.40 -25.55
N GLY A 385 -18.01 -26.63 -25.57
CA GLY A 385 -19.03 -25.67 -25.12
C GLY A 385 -18.83 -25.28 -23.65
N PHE A 386 -18.56 -26.26 -22.78
CA PHE A 386 -18.29 -26.01 -21.38
C PHE A 386 -16.94 -25.31 -21.18
N ALA A 387 -15.91 -25.71 -21.93
CA ALA A 387 -14.58 -25.03 -21.86
C ALA A 387 -14.67 -23.56 -22.27
N ALA A 388 -15.47 -23.24 -23.33
CA ALA A 388 -15.72 -21.88 -23.75
C ALA A 388 -16.47 -21.08 -22.67
N LEU A 389 -17.49 -21.67 -22.03
CA LEU A 389 -18.21 -21.06 -20.92
C LEU A 389 -17.28 -20.80 -19.72
N LEU A 390 -16.48 -21.80 -19.36
CA LEU A 390 -15.50 -21.65 -18.27
C LEU A 390 -14.44 -20.58 -18.60
N GLY A 391 -13.96 -20.52 -19.84
CA GLY A 391 -13.07 -19.47 -20.32
C GLY A 391 -13.68 -18.09 -20.22
N LEU A 392 -14.98 -17.95 -20.55
CA LEU A 392 -15.71 -16.69 -20.36
C LEU A 392 -15.76 -16.28 -18.88
N VAL A 393 -16.04 -17.24 -17.99
CA VAL A 393 -16.07 -16.96 -16.53
C VAL A 393 -14.70 -16.52 -16.03
N TYR A 394 -13.59 -17.13 -16.51
CA TYR A 394 -12.23 -16.67 -16.21
C TYR A 394 -11.96 -15.26 -16.76
N ALA A 395 -12.42 -14.95 -17.97
CA ALA A 395 -12.26 -13.60 -18.54
C ALA A 395 -12.98 -12.52 -17.71
N ILE A 396 -14.22 -12.85 -17.25
CA ILE A 396 -14.99 -11.96 -16.37
C ILE A 396 -14.28 -11.80 -15.02
N LEU A 397 -13.76 -12.88 -14.43
CA LEU A 397 -12.99 -12.81 -13.18
C LEU A 397 -11.74 -11.92 -13.35
N TYR A 398 -11.00 -12.07 -14.44
CA TYR A 398 -9.84 -11.23 -14.73
C TYR A 398 -10.21 -9.75 -14.79
N SER A 399 -11.27 -9.41 -15.52
CA SER A 399 -11.77 -8.04 -15.62
C SER A 399 -12.16 -7.45 -14.26
N LEU A 400 -12.79 -8.27 -13.42
CA LEU A 400 -13.20 -7.89 -12.07
C LEU A 400 -12.00 -7.65 -11.15
N LEU A 401 -10.92 -8.43 -11.32
CA LEU A 401 -9.67 -8.25 -10.55
C LEU A 401 -8.93 -6.97 -10.93
N GLN A 402 -8.99 -6.55 -12.19
CA GLN A 402 -8.36 -5.32 -12.68
C GLN A 402 -9.15 -4.05 -12.32
N ALA A 403 -10.46 -4.19 -12.09
CA ALA A 403 -11.35 -3.07 -11.78
C ALA A 403 -11.37 -2.77 -10.27
N GLU A 404 -10.38 -2.00 -9.76
CA GLU A 404 -10.27 -1.70 -8.32
C GLU A 404 -11.49 -0.96 -7.77
N GLU A 405 -11.90 0.12 -8.42
CA GLU A 405 -12.93 1.03 -7.91
C GLU A 405 -14.35 0.52 -8.11
N ILE A 406 -14.59 -0.25 -9.19
CA ILE A 406 -15.93 -0.70 -9.59
C ILE A 406 -16.16 -2.21 -9.41
N ALA A 407 -15.24 -2.91 -8.72
CA ALA A 407 -15.31 -4.36 -8.52
C ALA A 407 -16.62 -4.80 -7.83
N LEU A 408 -17.12 -4.03 -6.86
CA LEU A 408 -18.39 -4.31 -6.20
C LEU A 408 -19.57 -4.22 -7.18
N LEU A 409 -19.62 -3.17 -8.01
CA LEU A 409 -20.65 -2.98 -9.01
C LEU A 409 -20.64 -4.12 -10.05
N LEU A 410 -19.45 -4.45 -10.57
CA LEU A 410 -19.30 -5.54 -11.53
C LEU A 410 -19.69 -6.90 -10.92
N GLY A 411 -19.32 -7.16 -9.67
CA GLY A 411 -19.72 -8.38 -8.95
C GLY A 411 -21.23 -8.48 -8.76
N ALA A 412 -21.89 -7.39 -8.37
CA ALA A 412 -23.35 -7.33 -8.22
C ALA A 412 -24.08 -7.53 -9.57
N LEU A 413 -23.61 -6.89 -10.63
CA LEU A 413 -24.13 -7.06 -11.99
C LEU A 413 -23.95 -8.49 -12.51
N LEU A 414 -22.81 -9.12 -12.22
CA LEU A 414 -22.56 -10.52 -12.58
C LEU A 414 -23.54 -11.46 -11.89
N LEU A 415 -23.77 -11.28 -10.58
CA LEU A 415 -24.76 -12.08 -9.83
C LEU A 415 -26.18 -11.88 -10.39
N PHE A 416 -26.56 -10.63 -10.66
CA PHE A 416 -27.88 -10.33 -11.24
C PHE A 416 -28.03 -10.94 -12.64
N ALA A 417 -27.03 -10.79 -13.52
CA ALA A 417 -27.04 -11.37 -14.85
C ALA A 417 -27.11 -12.91 -14.82
N THR A 418 -26.38 -13.53 -13.89
CA THR A 418 -26.41 -14.97 -13.67
C THR A 418 -27.81 -15.44 -13.23
N LEU A 419 -28.40 -14.74 -12.26
CA LEU A 419 -29.76 -15.04 -11.81
C LEU A 419 -30.77 -14.89 -12.95
N ALA A 420 -30.69 -13.78 -13.69
CA ALA A 420 -31.55 -13.54 -14.85
C ALA A 420 -31.41 -14.63 -15.92
N LEU A 421 -30.17 -15.06 -16.21
CA LEU A 421 -29.88 -16.13 -17.15
C LEU A 421 -30.48 -17.46 -16.68
N ILE A 422 -30.33 -17.83 -15.40
CA ILE A 422 -30.92 -19.03 -14.81
C ILE A 422 -32.44 -18.98 -14.96
N MET A 423 -33.10 -17.87 -14.63
CA MET A 423 -34.52 -17.69 -14.75
C MET A 423 -35.00 -17.83 -16.20
N LEU A 424 -34.27 -17.23 -17.15
CA LEU A 424 -34.57 -17.33 -18.58
C LEU A 424 -34.45 -18.77 -19.11
N LEU A 425 -33.39 -19.47 -18.73
CA LEU A 425 -33.15 -20.86 -19.16
C LEU A 425 -34.16 -21.82 -18.54
N THR A 426 -34.58 -21.57 -17.28
CA THR A 426 -35.48 -22.47 -16.54
C THR A 426 -36.94 -22.13 -16.69
N ARG A 427 -37.32 -21.00 -17.33
CA ARG A 427 -38.73 -20.55 -17.46
C ARG A 427 -39.67 -21.52 -18.12
N LYS A 428 -39.17 -22.42 -19.00
CA LYS A 428 -39.93 -23.43 -19.71
C LYS A 428 -39.83 -24.83 -19.08
N LEU A 429 -39.07 -24.97 -18.00
CA LEU A 429 -38.92 -26.24 -17.29
C LEU A 429 -40.10 -26.45 -16.35
N ASP A 430 -40.80 -27.58 -16.52
CA ASP A 430 -41.77 -28.00 -15.56
C ASP A 430 -41.08 -28.67 -14.37
N TRP A 431 -40.92 -27.87 -13.31
CA TRP A 431 -40.26 -28.30 -12.08
C TRP A 431 -40.98 -29.49 -11.41
N TYR A 432 -42.30 -29.65 -11.60
CA TYR A 432 -43.03 -30.76 -11.07
C TYR A 432 -42.68 -32.06 -11.78
N GLN A 433 -42.54 -32.02 -13.10
CA GLN A 433 -42.10 -33.19 -13.87
C GLN A 433 -40.66 -33.58 -13.59
N VAL A 434 -39.74 -32.57 -13.50
CA VAL A 434 -38.34 -32.77 -13.16
C VAL A 434 -38.19 -33.35 -11.74
N MET A 435 -39.05 -32.95 -10.80
CA MET A 435 -39.08 -33.46 -9.43
C MET A 435 -39.86 -34.77 -9.25
N GLY A 436 -40.44 -35.34 -10.31
CA GLY A 436 -41.08 -36.69 -10.28
C GLY A 436 -42.42 -36.75 -9.58
N GLN A 437 -43.25 -35.69 -9.62
CA GLN A 437 -44.67 -35.80 -9.33
C GLN A 437 -45.40 -36.36 -10.56
N GLN A 438 -45.50 -37.67 -10.64
CA GLN A 438 -46.58 -38.26 -11.45
C GLN A 438 -47.89 -37.83 -10.81
N SER A 439 -48.76 -37.21 -11.63
CA SER A 439 -50.16 -37.04 -11.31
C SER A 439 -50.74 -38.43 -10.90
N VAL A 440 -51.31 -38.43 -9.69
CA VAL A 440 -52.18 -39.56 -9.31
C VAL A 440 -53.37 -39.50 -10.26
N GLU A 441 -53.27 -40.24 -11.33
CA GLU A 441 -54.38 -40.53 -12.17
C GLU A 441 -55.45 -41.21 -11.29
N SER A 442 -56.54 -40.48 -11.07
CA SER A 442 -57.74 -40.99 -10.42
C SER A 442 -58.19 -42.29 -11.15
N ARG A 443 -58.01 -43.45 -10.50
CA ARG A 443 -58.69 -44.68 -10.87
C ARG A 443 -60.18 -44.41 -10.85
N PRO A 444 -60.92 -44.67 -11.94
CA PRO A 444 -62.38 -44.66 -11.89
C PRO A 444 -62.82 -45.77 -10.97
N ALA A 445 -63.74 -45.44 -10.04
CA ALA A 445 -64.40 -46.37 -9.16
C ALA A 445 -65.08 -47.44 -10.02
N GLY A 446 -64.62 -48.70 -9.92
CA GLY A 446 -65.30 -49.84 -10.49
C GLY A 446 -66.65 -49.99 -9.81
N HIS A 447 -67.64 -50.02 -10.64
CA HIS A 447 -69.04 -50.43 -10.32
C HIS A 447 -69.01 -51.88 -9.88
N ASP A 448 -69.24 -52.12 -8.59
CA ASP A 448 -69.72 -53.42 -8.15
C ASP A 448 -71.20 -53.52 -8.59
N ASN A 449 -71.47 -54.43 -9.49
CA ASN A 449 -72.83 -55.00 -9.69
C ASN A 449 -72.85 -56.41 -9.08
N ASP A 450 -73.68 -56.50 -8.09
CA ASP A 450 -74.21 -57.78 -7.58
C ASP A 450 -74.74 -58.67 -8.70
N ASP A 451 -74.40 -60.01 -8.61
CA ASP A 451 -75.33 -61.16 -8.62
C ASP A 451 -74.55 -62.39 -8.15
#